data_b0645d2e7c216c9952cf772d9ce97a08
#
_entry.id   b0645d2e7c216c9952cf772d9ce97a08
#
_cell.length_a   1.000
_cell.length_b   1.000
_cell.length_c   1.000
_cell.angle_alpha   90.00
_cell.angle_beta   90.00
_cell.angle_gamma   90.00
#
_symmetry.space_group_name_H-M   'P 1'
#
loop_
_entity.id
_entity.type
_entity.pdbx_description
1 polymer ?
#
loop_
_entity_poly.entity_id
_entity_poly.type
_entity_poly.pdbx_seq_one_letter_code
_entity_poly.pdbx_strand_id
1 'polypeptide(L)'
;GEGGPGAVPGCGFDYAGEDGHAQPASLNGLLGGLELAEVESYLTTSNGKGLFLAALRNAGVEPTYDKPTLIHSGSGVFGLMSFHGYGTCPFSTQSITEMILKGRDELHRQVDALRRLGGVWRNIVLLATSEQLGIREGRRIHGRETVTGDHLKGIVKTECPVCRITAQPDIHAPDPNRGSGIVKVAFRCSNYDIPWGALLSADRDNLLMAGRCISGDFIAHSSYRMSGNAVPMGEAAGIGAALAVQMNCLPPEVPFEAMASQIEL
;
A
#
# COMPACT_ATOMS: atom_id res chain seq x y z
N GLY A 1 10.87 5.34 2.86
CA GLY A 1 10.71 4.95 4.25
C GLY A 1 9.29 5.08 4.72
N GLU A 2 9.02 4.43 5.82
CA GLU A 2 7.69 4.41 6.44
C GLU A 2 7.58 5.46 7.57
N GLY A 3 8.43 6.50 7.55
CA GLY A 3 8.51 7.44 8.64
C GLY A 3 8.86 6.75 9.97
N GLY A 4 9.82 5.81 9.95
CA GLY A 4 10.24 5.07 11.15
C GLY A 4 10.68 5.98 12.30
N PRO A 5 10.75 5.45 13.54
CA PRO A 5 11.02 6.26 14.73
C PRO A 5 12.34 7.02 14.70
N GLY A 6 13.32 6.54 13.89
CA GLY A 6 14.62 7.21 13.73
C GLY A 6 14.64 8.31 12.66
N ALA A 7 13.64 8.34 11.76
CA ALA A 7 13.65 9.27 10.63
C ALA A 7 13.07 10.66 10.98
N VAL A 8 12.34 10.79 12.08
CA VAL A 8 11.50 11.97 12.35
C VAL A 8 11.42 12.43 13.81
N PRO A 9 12.52 12.43 14.60
CA PRO A 9 12.46 13.05 15.92
C PRO A 9 12.08 14.52 15.77
N GLY A 10 10.94 14.92 16.36
CA GLY A 10 10.45 16.30 16.37
C GLY A 10 9.75 16.77 15.11
N CYS A 11 9.27 15.86 14.25
CA CYS A 11 8.31 16.21 13.21
C CYS A 11 6.90 15.74 13.60
N GLY A 12 5.90 16.59 13.32
CA GLY A 12 4.49 16.21 13.37
C GLY A 12 4.15 15.21 12.28
N PHE A 13 3.20 14.33 12.55
CA PHE A 13 2.74 13.34 11.57
C PHE A 13 1.30 12.91 11.84
N ASP A 14 0.63 12.48 10.78
CA ASP A 14 -0.64 11.75 10.87
C ASP A 14 -0.43 10.26 10.69
N TYR A 15 -1.31 9.47 11.28
CA TYR A 15 -1.34 8.02 11.15
C TYR A 15 -2.78 7.52 11.22
N ALA A 16 -3.10 6.52 10.40
CA ALA A 16 -4.44 5.94 10.31
C ALA A 16 -5.52 6.92 9.77
N GLY A 17 -6.78 6.51 9.83
CA GLY A 17 -7.94 7.33 9.52
C GLY A 17 -8.40 8.17 10.71
N GLU A 18 -9.48 8.95 10.52
CA GLU A 18 -10.07 9.79 11.56
C GLU A 18 -10.57 8.98 12.78
N ASP A 19 -10.92 7.71 12.56
CA ASP A 19 -11.34 6.77 13.62
C ASP A 19 -10.16 6.13 14.37
N GLY A 20 -8.93 6.50 14.05
CA GLY A 20 -7.71 5.97 14.65
C GLY A 20 -7.32 4.55 14.19
N HIS A 21 -8.06 3.99 13.23
CA HIS A 21 -7.78 2.66 12.70
C HIS A 21 -7.01 2.73 11.39
N ALA A 22 -5.88 2.01 11.34
CA ALA A 22 -5.10 1.83 10.11
C ALA A 22 -5.66 0.70 9.26
N GLN A 23 -5.48 0.82 7.95
CA GLN A 23 -5.80 -0.27 7.03
C GLN A 23 -4.97 -1.52 7.35
N PRO A 24 -5.53 -2.74 7.15
CA PRO A 24 -4.86 -3.98 7.53
C PRO A 24 -3.55 -4.16 6.79
N ALA A 25 -2.58 -4.77 7.45
CA ALA A 25 -1.36 -5.24 6.83
C ALA A 25 -1.63 -6.51 5.99
N SER A 26 -0.72 -6.89 5.10
CA SER A 26 -0.82 -8.12 4.30
C SER A 26 0.42 -8.98 4.45
N LEU A 27 0.24 -10.30 4.39
CA LEU A 27 1.30 -11.26 4.17
C LEU A 27 0.90 -12.16 3.00
N ASN A 28 1.74 -12.25 1.98
CA ASN A 28 1.46 -13.04 0.79
C ASN A 28 2.22 -14.36 0.82
N GLY A 29 1.71 -15.36 0.09
CA GLY A 29 2.38 -16.64 -0.13
C GLY A 29 2.71 -16.87 -1.59
N LEU A 30 3.68 -17.74 -1.84
CA LEU A 30 3.93 -18.36 -3.14
C LEU A 30 3.52 -19.83 -3.07
N LEU A 31 2.78 -20.27 -4.05
CA LEU A 31 2.24 -21.62 -4.17
C LEU A 31 2.84 -22.33 -5.38
N GLY A 32 3.00 -23.63 -5.26
CA GLY A 32 3.31 -24.56 -6.35
C GLY A 32 2.41 -25.76 -6.33
N GLY A 33 2.66 -26.68 -7.26
CA GLY A 33 1.90 -27.94 -7.36
C GLY A 33 0.47 -27.79 -7.90
N LEU A 34 0.19 -26.68 -8.56
CA LEU A 34 -1.07 -26.38 -9.22
C LEU A 34 -0.89 -26.39 -10.74
N GLU A 35 -1.84 -26.99 -11.44
CA GLU A 35 -1.91 -26.97 -12.90
C GLU A 35 -2.78 -25.79 -13.36
N LEU A 36 -2.22 -24.88 -14.18
CA LEU A 36 -2.91 -23.66 -14.62
C LEU A 36 -4.30 -23.96 -15.21
N ALA A 37 -4.39 -24.95 -16.08
CA ALA A 37 -5.65 -25.32 -16.74
C ALA A 37 -6.73 -25.79 -15.74
N GLU A 38 -6.33 -26.39 -14.60
CA GLU A 38 -7.28 -26.86 -13.57
C GLU A 38 -7.74 -25.70 -12.66
N VAL A 39 -6.92 -24.65 -12.47
CA VAL A 39 -7.19 -23.56 -11.52
C VAL A 39 -7.52 -22.22 -12.18
N GLU A 40 -7.57 -22.15 -13.50
CA GLU A 40 -7.80 -20.90 -14.25
C GLU A 40 -9.06 -20.15 -13.81
N SER A 41 -10.13 -20.90 -13.51
CA SER A 41 -11.41 -20.33 -13.04
C SER A 41 -11.32 -19.62 -11.68
N TYR A 42 -10.30 -19.93 -10.89
CA TYR A 42 -10.08 -19.35 -9.55
C TYR A 42 -9.14 -18.12 -9.58
N LEU A 43 -8.59 -17.77 -10.74
CA LEU A 43 -7.63 -16.66 -10.84
C LEU A 43 -8.32 -15.31 -10.70
N THR A 44 -7.55 -14.30 -10.60
CA THR A 44 -7.71 -12.85 -10.28
C THR A 44 -8.99 -12.13 -10.77
N THR A 45 -9.87 -12.72 -11.56
CA THR A 45 -11.15 -12.11 -11.97
C THR A 45 -12.11 -11.97 -10.77
N SER A 46 -13.10 -11.09 -10.86
CA SER A 46 -14.11 -10.93 -9.79
C SER A 46 -14.83 -12.24 -9.48
N ASN A 47 -15.14 -13.03 -10.50
CA ASN A 47 -15.74 -14.35 -10.33
C ASN A 47 -14.74 -15.34 -9.70
N GLY A 48 -13.49 -15.35 -10.17
CA GLY A 48 -12.45 -16.25 -9.68
C GLY A 48 -12.17 -16.06 -8.18
N LYS A 49 -12.14 -14.82 -7.69
CA LYS A 49 -12.01 -14.53 -6.25
C LYS A 49 -13.17 -15.12 -5.44
N GLY A 50 -14.39 -15.04 -5.96
CA GLY A 50 -15.57 -15.65 -5.32
C GLY A 50 -15.50 -17.18 -5.28
N LEU A 51 -15.08 -17.79 -6.38
CA LEU A 51 -14.88 -19.25 -6.45
C LEU A 51 -13.76 -19.69 -5.51
N PHE A 52 -12.66 -18.95 -5.43
CA PHE A 52 -11.56 -19.28 -4.54
C PHE A 52 -11.96 -19.15 -3.06
N LEU A 53 -12.69 -18.08 -2.70
CA LEU A 53 -13.27 -17.95 -1.36
C LEU A 53 -14.19 -19.13 -1.02
N ALA A 54 -15.05 -19.53 -1.96
CA ALA A 54 -15.93 -20.69 -1.77
C ALA A 54 -15.13 -21.99 -1.59
N ALA A 55 -14.03 -22.18 -2.33
CA ALA A 55 -13.16 -23.34 -2.16
C ALA A 55 -12.50 -23.38 -0.76
N LEU A 56 -12.02 -22.24 -0.24
CA LEU A 56 -11.49 -22.13 1.11
C LEU A 56 -12.54 -22.46 2.18
N ARG A 57 -13.76 -21.92 2.03
CA ARG A 57 -14.88 -22.20 2.93
C ARG A 57 -15.29 -23.67 2.90
N ASN A 58 -15.36 -24.28 1.72
CA ASN A 58 -15.63 -25.71 1.56
C ASN A 58 -14.52 -26.57 2.19
N ALA A 59 -13.29 -26.07 2.23
CA ALA A 59 -12.18 -26.72 2.95
C ALA A 59 -12.23 -26.49 4.47
N GLY A 60 -13.21 -25.72 4.98
CA GLY A 60 -13.38 -25.42 6.41
C GLY A 60 -12.52 -24.28 6.92
N VAL A 61 -12.07 -23.38 6.04
CA VAL A 61 -11.24 -22.22 6.43
C VAL A 61 -11.89 -20.92 5.98
N GLU A 62 -12.01 -19.97 6.89
CA GLU A 62 -12.40 -18.59 6.60
C GLU A 62 -11.14 -17.73 6.55
N PRO A 63 -10.79 -17.12 5.40
CA PRO A 63 -9.64 -16.24 5.31
C PRO A 63 -9.95 -14.88 5.96
N THR A 64 -8.94 -14.24 6.54
CA THR A 64 -9.09 -12.87 7.09
C THR A 64 -9.29 -11.82 6.01
N TYR A 65 -8.91 -12.09 4.76
CA TYR A 65 -9.24 -11.27 3.60
C TYR A 65 -10.41 -11.88 2.82
N ASP A 66 -11.54 -11.19 2.79
CA ASP A 66 -12.80 -11.64 2.17
C ASP A 66 -12.78 -11.72 0.62
N LYS A 67 -11.71 -11.26 -0.02
CA LYS A 67 -11.47 -11.37 -1.48
C LYS A 67 -10.15 -12.06 -1.79
N PRO A 68 -9.94 -13.30 -1.28
CA PRO A 68 -8.69 -14.00 -1.49
C PRO A 68 -8.40 -14.10 -2.97
N THR A 69 -7.15 -13.87 -3.33
CA THR A 69 -6.75 -13.73 -4.73
C THR A 69 -5.63 -14.71 -5.04
N LEU A 70 -5.82 -15.48 -6.10
CA LEU A 70 -4.82 -16.37 -6.69
C LEU A 70 -4.31 -15.72 -7.99
N ILE A 71 -2.98 -15.55 -8.12
CA ILE A 71 -2.33 -14.87 -9.24
C ILE A 71 -1.35 -15.83 -9.89
N HIS A 72 -1.51 -16.13 -11.17
CA HIS A 72 -0.51 -16.91 -11.90
C HIS A 72 0.74 -16.04 -12.16
N SER A 73 1.88 -16.48 -11.67
CA SER A 73 3.16 -15.78 -11.77
C SER A 73 4.12 -16.41 -12.79
N GLY A 74 3.65 -17.39 -13.56
CA GLY A 74 4.43 -18.14 -14.54
C GLY A 74 5.03 -19.43 -13.99
N SER A 75 5.42 -20.35 -14.91
CA SER A 75 6.14 -21.60 -14.60
C SER A 75 5.56 -22.43 -13.47
N GLY A 76 4.21 -22.51 -13.36
CA GLY A 76 3.56 -23.29 -12.29
C GLY A 76 3.64 -22.66 -10.90
N VAL A 77 4.06 -21.41 -10.79
CA VAL A 77 4.09 -20.64 -9.54
C VAL A 77 2.89 -19.70 -9.47
N PHE A 78 2.26 -19.62 -8.30
CA PHE A 78 1.10 -18.78 -8.06
C PHE A 78 1.31 -17.92 -6.82
N GLY A 79 0.92 -16.65 -6.89
CA GLY A 79 0.84 -15.77 -5.73
C GLY A 79 -0.48 -15.98 -4.99
N LEU A 80 -0.43 -16.06 -3.67
CA LEU A 80 -1.59 -16.13 -2.77
C LEU A 80 -1.69 -14.86 -1.95
N MET A 81 -2.79 -14.13 -2.11
CA MET A 81 -3.15 -12.96 -1.33
C MET A 81 -4.47 -13.24 -0.61
N SER A 82 -4.42 -13.69 0.63
CA SER A 82 -5.61 -14.13 1.38
C SER A 82 -5.59 -13.72 2.85
N PHE A 83 -4.53 -13.04 3.28
CA PHE A 83 -4.37 -12.61 4.67
C PHE A 83 -4.42 -11.09 4.83
N HIS A 84 -5.24 -10.62 5.78
CA HIS A 84 -5.27 -9.26 6.31
C HIS A 84 -4.98 -9.26 7.81
N GLY A 85 -3.92 -8.54 8.19
CA GLY A 85 -3.53 -8.35 9.59
C GLY A 85 -4.13 -7.06 10.14
N TYR A 86 -5.29 -7.16 10.79
CA TYR A 86 -5.98 -6.03 11.43
C TYR A 86 -5.32 -5.67 12.76
N GLY A 87 -5.32 -4.37 13.09
CA GLY A 87 -4.78 -3.86 14.35
C GLY A 87 -3.24 -3.93 14.44
N THR A 88 -2.54 -4.10 13.34
CA THR A 88 -1.07 -4.09 13.33
C THR A 88 -0.55 -2.68 13.63
N CYS A 89 0.27 -2.54 14.66
CA CYS A 89 1.00 -1.30 14.93
C CYS A 89 2.34 -1.32 14.16
N PRO A 90 2.53 -0.50 13.12
CA PRO A 90 3.74 -0.51 12.28
C PRO A 90 4.97 0.08 13.01
N PHE A 91 4.79 0.63 14.20
CA PHE A 91 5.83 1.22 15.03
C PHE A 91 6.30 0.29 16.15
N SER A 92 5.69 -0.90 16.28
CA SER A 92 6.03 -1.91 17.26
C SER A 92 6.58 -3.15 16.60
N THR A 93 7.87 -3.45 16.82
CA THR A 93 8.51 -4.67 16.33
C THR A 93 7.78 -5.91 16.82
N GLN A 94 7.31 -5.91 18.07
CA GLN A 94 6.52 -7.01 18.61
C GLN A 94 5.22 -7.21 17.83
N SER A 95 4.45 -6.13 17.60
CA SER A 95 3.20 -6.21 16.84
C SER A 95 3.41 -6.72 15.41
N ILE A 96 4.47 -6.27 14.75
CA ILE A 96 4.85 -6.73 13.40
C ILE A 96 5.20 -8.23 13.43
N THR A 97 6.02 -8.66 14.39
CA THR A 97 6.44 -10.06 14.53
C THR A 97 5.25 -10.98 14.79
N GLU A 98 4.39 -10.62 15.74
CA GLU A 98 3.18 -11.38 16.05
C GLU A 98 2.25 -11.50 14.82
N MET A 99 2.12 -10.42 14.04
CA MET A 99 1.29 -10.42 12.84
C MET A 99 1.89 -11.27 11.71
N ILE A 100 3.21 -11.28 11.57
CA ILE A 100 3.89 -12.19 10.62
C ILE A 100 3.63 -13.66 11.00
N LEU A 101 3.74 -14.00 12.28
CA LEU A 101 3.48 -15.37 12.75
C LEU A 101 2.01 -15.77 12.50
N LYS A 102 1.05 -14.90 12.80
CA LYS A 102 -0.38 -15.12 12.51
C LYS A 102 -0.63 -15.31 11.01
N GLY A 103 -0.04 -14.48 10.18
CA GLY A 103 -0.21 -14.57 8.73
C GLY A 103 0.37 -15.87 8.17
N ARG A 104 1.55 -16.27 8.61
CA ARG A 104 2.16 -17.56 8.21
C ARG A 104 1.30 -18.74 8.63
N ASP A 105 0.82 -18.76 9.88
CA ASP A 105 -0.08 -19.80 10.37
C ASP A 105 -1.36 -19.89 9.54
N GLU A 106 -1.97 -18.75 9.23
CA GLU A 106 -3.19 -18.72 8.40
C GLU A 106 -2.93 -19.26 6.99
N LEU A 107 -1.84 -18.84 6.32
CA LEU A 107 -1.50 -19.33 4.98
C LEU A 107 -1.23 -20.84 4.97
N HIS A 108 -0.52 -21.37 5.98
CA HIS A 108 -0.30 -22.81 6.12
C HIS A 108 -1.62 -23.55 6.32
N ARG A 109 -2.50 -23.08 7.21
CA ARG A 109 -3.81 -23.69 7.44
C ARG A 109 -4.68 -23.71 6.18
N GLN A 110 -4.67 -22.62 5.39
CA GLN A 110 -5.41 -22.54 4.13
C GLN A 110 -4.90 -23.57 3.11
N VAL A 111 -3.56 -23.66 2.92
CA VAL A 111 -2.95 -24.59 1.97
C VAL A 111 -3.19 -26.06 2.39
N ASP A 112 -3.04 -26.37 3.68
CA ASP A 112 -3.29 -27.73 4.18
C ASP A 112 -4.77 -28.12 4.06
N ALA A 113 -5.69 -27.18 4.28
CA ALA A 113 -7.11 -27.43 4.13
C ALA A 113 -7.49 -27.68 2.65
N LEU A 114 -6.99 -26.85 1.74
CA LEU A 114 -7.20 -27.06 0.30
C LEU A 114 -6.61 -28.39 -0.17
N ARG A 115 -5.41 -28.77 0.30
CA ARG A 115 -4.81 -30.07 -0.02
C ARG A 115 -5.67 -31.23 0.45
N ARG A 116 -6.24 -31.15 1.66
CA ARG A 116 -7.20 -32.16 2.18
C ARG A 116 -8.51 -32.20 1.40
N LEU A 117 -8.98 -31.06 0.88
CA LEU A 117 -10.14 -31.00 0.01
C LEU A 117 -9.92 -31.80 -1.29
N GLY A 118 -8.66 -31.88 -1.77
CA GLY A 118 -8.30 -32.68 -2.93
C GLY A 118 -8.68 -32.02 -4.26
N GLY A 119 -9.05 -32.85 -5.26
CA GLY A 119 -9.38 -32.35 -6.60
C GLY A 119 -8.21 -31.56 -7.23
N VAL A 120 -8.48 -30.36 -7.73
CA VAL A 120 -7.45 -29.48 -8.33
C VAL A 120 -6.40 -29.03 -7.33
N TRP A 121 -6.68 -29.11 -6.03
CA TRP A 121 -5.81 -28.69 -4.93
C TRP A 121 -4.92 -29.82 -4.38
N ARG A 122 -5.04 -31.04 -4.86
CA ARG A 122 -4.38 -32.24 -4.30
C ARG A 122 -2.86 -32.13 -4.09
N ASN A 123 -2.19 -31.40 -4.98
CA ASN A 123 -0.75 -31.25 -4.97
C ASN A 123 -0.27 -29.84 -4.53
N ILE A 124 -1.19 -29.00 -4.06
CA ILE A 124 -0.84 -27.62 -3.64
C ILE A 124 0.21 -27.63 -2.53
N VAL A 125 1.21 -26.80 -2.68
CA VAL A 125 2.26 -26.58 -1.67
C VAL A 125 2.51 -25.11 -1.45
N LEU A 126 2.77 -24.71 -0.20
CA LEU A 126 3.25 -23.37 0.11
C LEU A 126 4.77 -23.38 -0.06
N LEU A 127 5.28 -22.72 -1.09
CA LEU A 127 6.70 -22.64 -1.42
C LEU A 127 7.44 -21.66 -0.50
N ALA A 128 6.82 -20.49 -0.30
CA ALA A 128 7.36 -19.42 0.53
C ALA A 128 6.25 -18.51 1.03
N THR A 129 6.53 -17.76 2.08
CA THR A 129 5.75 -16.58 2.49
C THR A 129 6.59 -15.33 2.32
N SER A 130 5.95 -14.16 2.21
CA SER A 130 6.68 -12.90 2.23
C SER A 130 7.58 -12.83 3.46
N GLU A 131 8.79 -12.33 3.26
CA GLU A 131 9.75 -12.11 4.34
C GLU A 131 9.26 -11.02 5.30
N GLN A 132 8.70 -9.96 4.73
CA GLN A 132 8.21 -8.80 5.46
C GLN A 132 6.68 -8.68 5.37
N LEU A 133 6.10 -8.14 6.43
CA LEU A 133 4.69 -7.75 6.43
C LEU A 133 4.50 -6.52 5.53
N GLY A 134 3.55 -6.59 4.63
CA GLY A 134 3.16 -5.48 3.76
C GLY A 134 2.34 -4.45 4.54
N ILE A 135 2.99 -3.45 5.09
CA ILE A 135 2.36 -2.34 5.81
C ILE A 135 1.83 -1.32 4.80
N ARG A 136 0.53 -1.03 4.83
CA ARG A 136 -0.10 -0.03 3.96
C ARG A 136 0.12 1.40 4.45
N GLU A 137 0.11 1.58 5.76
CA GLU A 137 0.15 2.90 6.41
C GLU A 137 1.29 2.97 7.42
N GLY A 138 2.07 4.04 7.32
CA GLY A 138 3.05 4.47 8.31
C GLY A 138 2.76 5.91 8.69
N ARG A 139 3.76 6.65 9.18
CA ARG A 139 3.65 8.08 9.45
C ARG A 139 3.60 8.87 8.15
N ARG A 140 2.60 9.70 8.00
CA ARG A 140 2.52 10.76 6.99
C ARG A 140 3.01 12.03 7.68
N ILE A 141 4.21 12.47 7.33
CA ILE A 141 4.86 13.62 7.96
C ILE A 141 4.12 14.90 7.55
N HIS A 142 3.90 15.81 8.47
CA HIS A 142 3.33 17.10 8.14
C HIS A 142 4.26 17.85 7.17
N GLY A 143 3.73 18.12 5.98
CA GLY A 143 4.40 18.88 4.93
C GLY A 143 3.98 20.35 4.93
N ARG A 144 4.68 21.16 4.15
CA ARG A 144 4.29 22.57 3.91
C ARG A 144 2.99 22.69 3.15
N GLU A 145 2.65 21.65 2.37
CA GLU A 145 1.34 21.44 1.77
C GLU A 145 0.86 20.00 2.09
N THR A 146 -0.45 19.79 2.08
CA THR A 146 -1.04 18.49 2.35
C THR A 146 -1.95 18.07 1.20
N VAL A 147 -1.70 16.88 0.64
CA VAL A 147 -2.59 16.31 -0.38
C VAL A 147 -3.87 15.81 0.28
N THR A 148 -5.01 16.28 -0.19
CA THR A 148 -6.31 15.98 0.40
C THR A 148 -7.27 15.33 -0.60
N GLY A 149 -8.38 14.78 -0.10
CA GLY A 149 -9.47 14.31 -0.95
C GLY A 149 -9.99 15.34 -1.95
N ASP A 150 -9.81 16.64 -1.71
CA ASP A 150 -10.24 17.69 -2.65
C ASP A 150 -9.33 17.81 -3.88
N HIS A 151 -8.05 17.42 -3.77
CA HIS A 151 -7.19 17.20 -4.94
C HIS A 151 -7.76 16.08 -5.83
N LEU A 152 -8.17 14.98 -5.22
CA LEU A 152 -8.74 13.82 -5.92
C LEU A 152 -10.07 14.17 -6.62
N LYS A 153 -10.84 15.07 -6.05
CA LYS A 153 -12.09 15.59 -6.65
C LYS A 153 -11.84 16.59 -7.79
N GLY A 154 -10.60 17.07 -7.96
CA GLY A 154 -10.24 18.12 -8.93
C GLY A 154 -10.66 19.53 -8.48
N ILE A 155 -10.97 19.71 -7.20
CA ILE A 155 -11.34 21.01 -6.61
C ILE A 155 -10.10 21.85 -6.35
N VAL A 156 -9.06 21.24 -5.78
CA VAL A 156 -7.77 21.86 -5.53
C VAL A 156 -6.82 21.55 -6.68
N LYS A 157 -6.18 22.57 -7.21
CA LYS A 157 -5.11 22.45 -8.21
C LYS A 157 -3.77 22.78 -7.58
N THR A 158 -2.75 22.09 -8.04
CA THR A 158 -1.38 22.22 -7.56
C THR A 158 -0.62 23.24 -8.43
N GLU A 159 0.02 24.23 -7.81
CA GLU A 159 0.85 25.22 -8.53
C GLU A 159 2.26 24.69 -8.85
N CYS A 160 2.80 23.86 -7.96
CA CYS A 160 4.14 23.27 -8.09
C CYS A 160 4.05 21.73 -8.17
N PRO A 161 3.56 21.18 -9.29
CA PRO A 161 3.35 19.73 -9.43
C PRO A 161 4.67 18.99 -9.63
N VAL A 162 4.88 17.91 -8.86
CA VAL A 162 6.09 17.06 -8.96
C VAL A 162 5.79 15.63 -9.37
N CYS A 163 4.52 15.21 -9.36
CA CYS A 163 4.12 13.87 -9.75
C CYS A 163 2.63 13.86 -10.09
N ARG A 164 2.25 13.24 -11.21
CA ARG A 164 0.85 13.05 -11.58
C ARG A 164 0.33 11.70 -11.14
N ILE A 165 -0.79 11.70 -10.42
CA ILE A 165 -1.45 10.51 -9.90
C ILE A 165 -2.68 10.19 -10.75
N THR A 166 -2.74 8.95 -11.23
CA THR A 166 -3.89 8.40 -11.97
C THR A 166 -4.57 7.27 -11.22
N ALA A 167 -3.98 6.81 -10.12
CA ALA A 167 -4.49 5.72 -9.31
C ALA A 167 -5.73 6.14 -8.52
N GLN A 168 -6.75 5.29 -8.54
CA GLN A 168 -7.92 5.46 -7.69
C GLN A 168 -7.60 5.11 -6.23
N PRO A 169 -8.31 5.66 -5.23
CA PRO A 169 -8.15 5.26 -3.84
C PRO A 169 -8.45 3.77 -3.65
N ASP A 170 -7.48 3.05 -3.09
CA ASP A 170 -7.61 1.64 -2.70
C ASP A 170 -7.64 1.56 -1.18
N ILE A 171 -8.83 1.74 -0.62
CA ILE A 171 -9.06 1.74 0.83
C ILE A 171 -9.50 0.35 1.25
N HIS A 172 -8.67 -0.34 2.02
CA HIS A 172 -9.06 -1.57 2.70
C HIS A 172 -9.72 -1.22 4.04
N ALA A 173 -10.91 -1.79 4.28
CA ALA A 173 -11.64 -1.52 5.52
C ALA A 173 -10.75 -1.74 6.75
N PRO A 174 -10.59 -0.76 7.64
CA PRO A 174 -9.74 -0.90 8.82
C PRO A 174 -10.31 -1.87 9.86
N ASP A 175 -11.63 -2.05 9.86
CA ASP A 175 -12.36 -2.95 10.77
C ASP A 175 -12.95 -4.12 9.98
N PRO A 176 -12.61 -5.39 10.32
CA PRO A 176 -13.14 -6.57 9.62
C PRO A 176 -14.66 -6.71 9.77
N ASN A 177 -15.28 -6.07 10.77
CA ASN A 177 -16.73 -6.13 11.00
C ASN A 177 -17.52 -5.12 10.14
N ARG A 178 -16.84 -4.21 9.42
CA ARG A 178 -17.47 -3.18 8.60
C ARG A 178 -17.63 -3.52 7.11
N GLY A 179 -17.53 -4.80 6.73
CA GLY A 179 -17.89 -5.27 5.38
C GLY A 179 -16.74 -5.74 4.51
N SER A 180 -16.89 -5.67 3.21
CA SER A 180 -16.16 -6.40 2.14
C SER A 180 -14.68 -6.04 1.92
N GLY A 181 -13.90 -5.71 2.91
CA GLY A 181 -12.46 -5.46 2.79
C GLY A 181 -12.04 -4.25 1.94
N ILE A 182 -12.90 -3.73 1.04
CA ILE A 182 -12.62 -2.53 0.22
C ILE A 182 -13.75 -1.51 0.39
N VAL A 183 -13.35 -0.30 0.82
CA VAL A 183 -14.25 0.85 0.97
C VAL A 183 -14.17 1.72 -0.29
N LYS A 184 -15.32 1.96 -0.92
CA LYS A 184 -15.40 2.89 -2.05
C LYS A 184 -15.60 4.32 -1.55
N VAL A 185 -14.85 5.26 -2.12
CA VAL A 185 -15.12 6.68 -1.90
C VAL A 185 -16.43 7.08 -2.59
N ALA A 186 -17.19 8.00 -1.98
CA ALA A 186 -18.50 8.44 -2.46
C ALA A 186 -18.43 9.50 -3.58
N PHE A 187 -17.27 9.71 -4.19
CA PHE A 187 -17.06 10.69 -5.24
C PHE A 187 -16.23 10.09 -6.39
N ARG A 188 -16.34 10.74 -7.56
CA ARG A 188 -15.50 10.39 -8.71
C ARG A 188 -14.13 11.01 -8.55
N CYS A 189 -13.08 10.20 -8.59
CA CYS A 189 -11.71 10.67 -8.58
C CYS A 189 -11.28 11.12 -9.97
N SER A 190 -10.62 12.27 -10.02
CA SER A 190 -9.89 12.80 -11.18
C SER A 190 -8.41 12.46 -11.05
N ASN A 191 -7.67 12.55 -12.14
CA ASN A 191 -6.21 12.63 -12.04
C ASN A 191 -5.85 13.92 -11.32
N TYR A 192 -4.84 13.86 -10.47
CA TYR A 192 -4.37 15.01 -9.68
C TYR A 192 -2.86 15.00 -9.56
N ASP A 193 -2.30 16.10 -9.14
CA ASP A 193 -0.88 16.26 -9.00
C ASP A 193 -0.47 16.37 -7.52
N ILE A 194 0.71 15.84 -7.19
CA ILE A 194 1.33 16.00 -5.89
C ILE A 194 2.09 17.32 -5.89
N PRO A 195 1.83 18.23 -4.92
CA PRO A 195 2.56 19.47 -4.79
C PRO A 195 3.95 19.25 -4.22
N TRP A 196 4.92 20.08 -4.63
CA TRP A 196 6.26 20.08 -4.05
C TRP A 196 6.24 20.22 -2.53
N GLY A 197 5.38 21.10 -2.01
CA GLY A 197 5.25 21.33 -0.58
C GLY A 197 4.83 20.10 0.23
N ALA A 198 4.21 19.09 -0.38
CA ALA A 198 3.89 17.84 0.31
C ALA A 198 5.12 16.96 0.55
N LEU A 199 6.23 17.19 -0.18
CA LEU A 199 7.48 16.48 -0.01
C LEU A 199 8.43 17.22 0.96
N LEU A 200 8.12 18.45 1.33
CA LEU A 200 8.91 19.29 2.25
C LEU A 200 8.33 19.20 3.66
N SER A 201 9.13 18.83 4.64
CA SER A 201 8.68 18.84 6.04
C SER A 201 8.33 20.27 6.49
N ALA A 202 7.22 20.40 7.23
CA ALA A 202 6.84 21.66 7.88
C ALA A 202 7.75 22.01 9.08
N ASP A 203 8.33 20.99 9.71
CA ASP A 203 9.07 21.12 10.98
C ASP A 203 10.59 21.13 10.81
N ARG A 204 11.08 20.73 9.62
CA ARG A 204 12.52 20.58 9.33
C ARG A 204 12.84 21.03 7.91
N ASP A 205 13.56 22.13 7.77
CA ASP A 205 13.85 22.72 6.45
C ASP A 205 14.75 21.87 5.55
N ASN A 206 15.53 20.96 6.12
CA ASN A 206 16.45 20.09 5.39
C ASN A 206 15.94 18.64 5.29
N LEU A 207 14.64 18.38 5.54
CA LEU A 207 14.02 17.06 5.41
C LEU A 207 13.07 17.02 4.23
N LEU A 208 13.37 16.11 3.31
CA LEU A 208 12.53 15.74 2.17
C LEU A 208 11.89 14.39 2.39
N MET A 209 10.70 14.22 1.84
CA MET A 209 9.91 13.01 1.92
C MET A 209 9.54 12.51 0.53
N ALA A 210 9.30 11.20 0.38
CA ALA A 210 8.79 10.63 -0.86
C ALA A 210 7.96 9.37 -0.58
N GLY A 211 7.03 9.05 -1.47
CA GLY A 211 6.19 7.86 -1.38
C GLY A 211 5.16 7.94 -0.24
N ARG A 212 5.05 6.89 0.57
CA ARG A 212 3.98 6.74 1.57
C ARG A 212 4.07 7.67 2.78
N CYS A 213 5.18 8.35 2.98
CA CYS A 213 5.39 9.24 4.13
C CYS A 213 5.25 10.73 3.82
N ILE A 214 4.89 11.13 2.60
CA ILE A 214 4.58 12.52 2.27
C ILE A 214 3.32 13.00 3.00
N SER A 215 3.13 14.30 3.06
CA SER A 215 1.96 14.91 3.68
C SER A 215 0.70 14.66 2.86
N GLY A 216 -0.26 13.99 3.48
CA GLY A 216 -1.56 13.71 2.85
C GLY A 216 -2.59 13.18 3.83
N ASP A 217 -3.88 13.42 3.55
CA ASP A 217 -4.95 12.82 4.31
C ASP A 217 -5.09 11.32 4.03
N PHE A 218 -5.92 10.63 4.79
CA PHE A 218 -6.14 9.19 4.69
C PHE A 218 -6.62 8.75 3.29
N ILE A 219 -7.52 9.54 2.69
CA ILE A 219 -8.11 9.22 1.38
C ILE A 219 -7.08 9.41 0.27
N ALA A 220 -6.38 10.55 0.27
CA ALA A 220 -5.32 10.83 -0.70
C ALA A 220 -4.18 9.82 -0.59
N HIS A 221 -3.77 9.49 0.64
CA HIS A 221 -2.75 8.48 0.89
C HIS A 221 -3.10 7.12 0.26
N SER A 222 -4.37 6.70 0.34
CA SER A 222 -4.80 5.42 -0.25
C SER A 222 -4.71 5.38 -1.77
N SER A 223 -4.57 6.52 -2.43
CA SER A 223 -4.36 6.68 -3.87
C SER A 223 -2.87 6.81 -4.23
N TYR A 224 -2.14 7.74 -3.61
CA TYR A 224 -0.75 8.01 -4.01
C TYR A 224 0.29 7.01 -3.48
N ARG A 225 -0.03 6.17 -2.50
CA ARG A 225 0.89 5.22 -1.85
C ARG A 225 1.40 4.08 -2.74
N MET A 226 0.96 3.98 -3.99
CA MET A 226 1.38 2.93 -4.91
C MET A 226 2.85 3.06 -5.31
N SER A 227 3.52 1.92 -5.53
CA SER A 227 4.96 1.90 -5.83
C SER A 227 5.31 2.72 -7.08
N GLY A 228 4.46 2.67 -8.12
CA GLY A 228 4.66 3.47 -9.33
C GLY A 228 4.66 4.98 -9.08
N ASN A 229 3.87 5.45 -8.12
CA ASN A 229 3.82 6.87 -7.75
C ASN A 229 5.02 7.27 -6.86
N ALA A 230 5.59 6.34 -6.12
CA ALA A 230 6.74 6.62 -5.24
C ALA A 230 8.02 6.95 -6.02
N VAL A 231 8.15 6.41 -7.24
CA VAL A 231 9.33 6.63 -8.10
C VAL A 231 9.48 8.11 -8.49
N PRO A 232 8.49 8.75 -9.17
CA PRO A 232 8.60 10.16 -9.54
C PRO A 232 8.66 11.09 -8.32
N MET A 233 8.01 10.75 -7.20
CA MET A 233 8.19 11.53 -5.96
C MET A 233 9.63 11.45 -5.44
N GLY A 234 10.26 10.26 -5.49
CA GLY A 234 11.66 10.07 -5.11
C GLY A 234 12.62 10.82 -6.02
N GLU A 235 12.35 10.82 -7.32
CA GLU A 235 13.09 11.58 -8.33
C GLU A 235 13.01 13.08 -8.04
N ALA A 236 11.80 13.62 -7.86
CA ALA A 236 11.61 15.03 -7.52
C ALA A 236 12.32 15.45 -6.23
N ALA A 237 12.24 14.60 -5.19
CA ALA A 237 12.96 14.84 -3.93
C ALA A 237 14.49 14.84 -4.15
N GLY A 238 15.01 13.93 -4.98
CA GLY A 238 16.44 13.87 -5.34
C GLY A 238 16.90 15.09 -6.13
N ILE A 239 16.13 15.53 -7.13
CA ILE A 239 16.39 16.74 -7.92
C ILE A 239 16.39 17.97 -7.00
N GLY A 240 15.36 18.13 -6.15
CA GLY A 240 15.29 19.26 -5.21
C GLY A 240 16.46 19.30 -4.24
N ALA A 241 16.88 18.13 -3.72
CA ALA A 241 18.06 18.05 -2.84
C ALA A 241 19.35 18.43 -3.58
N ALA A 242 19.54 17.97 -4.82
CA ALA A 242 20.73 18.29 -5.63
C ALA A 242 20.79 19.79 -5.95
N LEU A 243 19.66 20.38 -6.36
CA LEU A 243 19.57 21.81 -6.63
C LEU A 243 19.83 22.65 -5.38
N ALA A 244 19.31 22.26 -4.23
CA ALA A 244 19.56 22.93 -2.96
C ALA A 244 21.07 23.00 -2.64
N VAL A 245 21.78 21.89 -2.84
CA VAL A 245 23.24 21.83 -2.67
C VAL A 245 23.97 22.74 -3.70
N GLN A 246 23.57 22.66 -4.97
CA GLN A 246 24.19 23.47 -6.04
C GLN A 246 24.00 24.99 -5.83
N MET A 247 22.83 25.39 -5.34
CA MET A 247 22.45 26.77 -5.09
C MET A 247 22.89 27.26 -3.70
N ASN A 248 23.46 26.36 -2.88
CA ASN A 248 23.81 26.62 -1.48
C ASN A 248 22.64 27.22 -0.67
N CYS A 249 21.45 26.58 -0.81
CA CYS A 249 20.24 26.99 -0.12
C CYS A 249 19.53 25.74 0.49
N LEU A 250 18.46 25.97 1.25
CA LEU A 250 17.63 24.85 1.78
C LEU A 250 16.63 24.37 0.73
N PRO A 251 16.20 23.10 0.78
CA PRO A 251 15.23 22.54 -0.17
C PRO A 251 13.96 23.39 -0.38
N PRO A 252 13.35 24.01 0.65
CA PRO A 252 12.21 24.89 0.46
C PRO A 252 12.48 26.21 -0.28
N GLU A 253 13.74 26.58 -0.41
CA GLU A 253 14.18 27.81 -1.07
C GLU A 253 14.51 27.59 -2.55
N VAL A 254 14.54 26.33 -3.00
CA VAL A 254 14.77 26.00 -4.40
C VAL A 254 13.60 26.51 -5.25
N PRO A 255 13.84 27.39 -6.25
CA PRO A 255 12.79 27.85 -7.15
C PRO A 255 12.19 26.69 -7.92
N PHE A 256 10.86 26.59 -7.94
CA PHE A 256 10.19 25.47 -8.61
C PHE A 256 10.49 25.40 -10.11
N GLU A 257 10.71 26.53 -10.77
CA GLU A 257 11.08 26.60 -12.18
C GLU A 257 12.37 25.86 -12.50
N ALA A 258 13.34 25.87 -11.56
CA ALA A 258 14.58 25.11 -11.70
C ALA A 258 14.35 23.61 -11.62
N MET A 259 13.38 23.17 -10.81
CA MET A 259 12.97 21.77 -10.70
C MET A 259 12.13 21.33 -11.91
N ALA A 260 11.16 22.16 -12.32
CA ALA A 260 10.21 21.86 -13.38
C ALA A 260 10.89 21.51 -14.72
N SER A 261 12.08 22.09 -14.98
CA SER A 261 12.86 21.79 -16.16
C SER A 261 13.49 20.38 -16.18
N GLN A 262 13.50 19.69 -15.05
CA GLN A 262 14.13 18.39 -14.84
C GLN A 262 13.12 17.27 -14.48
N ILE A 263 11.86 17.63 -14.19
CA ILE A 263 10.79 16.68 -13.84
C ILE A 263 9.94 16.40 -15.07
N GLU A 264 9.70 15.14 -15.38
CA GLU A 264 8.71 14.71 -16.39
C GLU A 264 7.36 14.44 -15.70
N LEU A 265 6.30 15.14 -16.12
CA LEU A 265 4.94 15.06 -15.57
C LEU A 265 3.98 14.27 -16.47
#